data_70d5be70c710afa2ee65e179e7f13e25
#
_entry.id   70d5be70c710afa2ee65e179e7f13e25
#
_cell.length_a   1.000
_cell.length_b   1.000
_cell.length_c   1.000
_cell.angle_alpha   90.00
_cell.angle_beta   90.00
_cell.angle_gamma   90.00
#
_symmetry.space_group_name_H-M   'P 1'
#
loop_
_entity.id
_entity.type
_entity.pdbx_description
1 polymer ?
#
loop_
_entity_poly.entity_id
_entity_poly.type
_entity_poly.pdbx_seq_one_letter_code
_entity_poly.pdbx_strand_id
1 'polypeptide(L)'
;ANSALYEYNAENKLIKATVQNGSLVIEESYTYDYEGNRTSKTTHRSDGVTEYVKYLNDNSSLTNVLAEIDENGTAKCVYTIGADLVSQERNGRTSFYLYDGHGSVVGLANENGAVTDTYSYDAFGNLLKSTGSTENCYRYCGEQFDETTGLYYLRARYMDTSTGRFISQDSYAGSIFDPISLHKYLY
;
A
#
# COMPACT_ATOMS: atom_id res chain seq x y z
N ALA A 1 -1.07 -16.63 18.03
CA ALA A 1 -2.00 -15.76 17.28
C ALA A 1 -1.25 -14.48 16.96
N ASN A 2 -1.33 -14.03 15.72
CA ASN A 2 -0.80 -12.73 15.35
C ASN A 2 -1.76 -11.66 15.91
N SER A 3 -1.21 -10.59 16.46
CA SER A 3 -1.97 -9.45 16.93
C SER A 3 -1.43 -8.18 16.29
N ALA A 4 -2.31 -7.22 16.01
CA ALA A 4 -1.94 -5.91 15.51
C ALA A 4 -2.59 -4.84 16.39
N LEU A 5 -1.82 -3.78 16.70
CA LEU A 5 -2.27 -2.59 17.39
C LEU A 5 -2.06 -1.39 16.45
N TYR A 6 -3.06 -0.53 16.35
CA TYR A 6 -3.04 0.63 15.47
C TYR A 6 -3.23 1.92 16.27
N GLU A 7 -2.39 2.92 15.99
CA GLU A 7 -2.47 4.23 16.60
C GLU A 7 -2.75 5.30 15.53
N TYR A 8 -3.63 6.23 15.85
CA TYR A 8 -4.10 7.27 14.93
C TYR A 8 -3.82 8.66 15.49
N ASN A 9 -3.59 9.63 14.60
CA ASN A 9 -3.53 11.03 14.99
C ASN A 9 -4.94 11.65 15.07
N ALA A 10 -5.01 12.95 15.42
CA ALA A 10 -6.27 13.69 15.54
C ALA A 10 -7.05 13.81 14.23
N GLU A 11 -6.37 13.62 13.08
CA GLU A 11 -6.95 13.64 11.73
C GLU A 11 -7.40 12.25 11.27
N ASN A 12 -7.40 11.25 12.21
CA ASN A 12 -7.75 9.86 11.94
C ASN A 12 -6.82 9.17 10.91
N LYS A 13 -5.57 9.62 10.77
CA LYS A 13 -4.55 8.96 9.98
C LYS A 13 -3.79 7.95 10.83
N LEU A 14 -3.53 6.77 10.29
CA LEU A 14 -2.72 5.73 10.93
C LEU A 14 -1.28 6.21 11.03
N ILE A 15 -0.79 6.48 12.25
CA ILE A 15 0.59 6.94 12.48
C ILE A 15 1.52 5.84 12.94
N LYS A 16 0.99 4.77 13.51
CA LYS A 16 1.78 3.62 13.95
C LYS A 16 0.98 2.34 13.88
N ALA A 17 1.63 1.28 13.45
CA ALA A 17 1.14 -0.09 13.53
C ALA A 17 2.18 -0.96 14.27
N THR A 18 1.75 -1.73 15.27
CA THR A 18 2.60 -2.71 15.95
C THR A 18 2.03 -4.10 15.67
N VAL A 19 2.80 -4.92 14.98
CA VAL A 19 2.41 -6.29 14.61
C VAL A 19 3.28 -7.29 15.35
N GLN A 20 2.65 -8.23 16.04
CA GLN A 20 3.33 -9.33 16.70
C GLN A 20 3.15 -10.61 15.88
N ASN A 21 4.25 -11.19 15.43
CA ASN A 21 4.27 -12.46 14.71
C ASN A 21 5.17 -13.46 15.48
N GLY A 22 4.55 -14.27 16.33
CA GLY A 22 5.27 -15.11 17.27
C GLY A 22 6.10 -14.28 18.26
N SER A 23 7.43 -14.47 18.28
CA SER A 23 8.37 -13.67 19.10
C SER A 23 8.84 -12.39 18.42
N LEU A 24 8.59 -12.23 17.11
CA LEU A 24 8.98 -11.04 16.37
C LEU A 24 7.93 -9.96 16.55
N VAL A 25 8.37 -8.78 16.99
CA VAL A 25 7.55 -7.56 17.02
C VAL A 25 8.06 -6.63 15.93
N ILE A 26 7.16 -6.13 15.12
CA ILE A 26 7.45 -5.17 14.05
C ILE A 26 6.60 -3.93 14.29
N GLU A 27 7.25 -2.79 14.35
CA GLU A 27 6.60 -1.49 14.45
C GLU A 27 6.79 -0.73 13.13
N GLU A 28 5.69 -0.32 12.52
CA GLU A 28 5.69 0.59 11.38
C GLU A 28 5.17 1.96 11.80
N SER A 29 5.90 3.02 11.48
CA SER A 29 5.50 4.40 11.72
C SER A 29 5.36 5.13 10.39
N TYR A 30 4.34 5.98 10.29
CA TYR A 30 3.97 6.67 9.05
C TYR A 30 3.93 8.17 9.26
N THR A 31 4.37 8.92 8.26
CA THR A 31 4.20 10.39 8.21
C THR A 31 3.38 10.79 7.00
N TYR A 32 2.73 11.93 7.11
CA TYR A 32 1.83 12.45 6.08
C TYR A 32 2.13 13.92 5.81
N ASP A 33 1.81 14.38 4.59
CA ASP A 33 1.79 15.80 4.27
C ASP A 33 0.49 16.47 4.77
N TYR A 34 0.34 17.76 4.48
CA TYR A 34 -0.83 18.55 4.90
C TYR A 34 -2.13 18.15 4.14
N GLU A 35 -2.01 17.48 3.00
CA GLU A 35 -3.13 16.93 2.24
C GLU A 35 -3.53 15.52 2.71
N GLY A 36 -2.71 14.95 3.61
CA GLY A 36 -2.91 13.62 4.18
C GLY A 36 -2.39 12.47 3.32
N ASN A 37 -1.49 12.74 2.37
CA ASN A 37 -0.79 11.71 1.62
C ASN A 37 0.41 11.21 2.41
N ARG A 38 0.65 9.91 2.39
CA ARG A 38 1.77 9.29 3.10
C ARG A 38 3.10 9.73 2.50
N THR A 39 3.98 10.30 3.31
CA THR A 39 5.29 10.80 2.90
C THR A 39 6.44 9.91 3.32
N SER A 40 6.28 9.11 4.38
CA SER A 40 7.29 8.12 4.74
C SER A 40 6.69 6.92 5.48
N LYS A 41 7.48 5.85 5.49
CA LYS A 41 7.29 4.66 6.32
C LYS A 41 8.62 4.29 6.95
N THR A 42 8.63 4.07 8.26
CA THR A 42 9.77 3.52 8.99
C THR A 42 9.34 2.20 9.62
N THR A 43 10.10 1.14 9.39
CA THR A 43 9.87 -0.19 9.96
C THR A 43 10.98 -0.51 10.95
N HIS A 44 10.61 -0.81 12.19
CA HIS A 44 11.53 -1.30 13.24
C HIS A 44 11.15 -2.71 13.62
N ARG A 45 12.11 -3.61 13.57
CA ARG A 45 11.92 -5.01 13.96
C ARG A 45 12.67 -5.31 15.26
N SER A 46 12.08 -6.12 16.12
CA SER A 46 12.70 -6.50 17.42
C SER A 46 13.99 -7.32 17.27
N ASP A 47 14.30 -7.81 16.05
CA ASP A 47 15.58 -8.45 15.71
C ASP A 47 16.69 -7.45 15.30
N GLY A 48 16.42 -6.14 15.40
CA GLY A 48 17.38 -5.07 15.15
C GLY A 48 17.36 -4.49 13.73
N VAL A 49 16.53 -5.02 12.83
CA VAL A 49 16.39 -4.47 11.47
C VAL A 49 15.58 -3.19 11.52
N THR A 50 16.09 -2.15 10.85
CA THR A 50 15.38 -0.89 10.64
C THR A 50 15.40 -0.56 9.16
N GLU A 51 14.23 -0.25 8.60
CA GLU A 51 14.07 0.16 7.21
C GLU A 51 13.35 1.50 7.16
N TYR A 52 13.77 2.36 6.24
CA TYR A 52 13.14 3.64 5.97
C TYR A 52 12.83 3.78 4.49
N VAL A 53 11.63 4.27 4.20
CA VAL A 53 11.21 4.64 2.86
C VAL A 53 10.54 6.00 2.91
N LYS A 54 11.03 6.93 2.11
CA LYS A 54 10.38 8.20 1.81
C LYS A 54 9.70 8.10 0.46
N TYR A 55 8.46 8.55 0.39
CA TYR A 55 7.69 8.61 -0.85
C TYR A 55 7.79 10.00 -1.47
N LEU A 56 8.28 10.06 -2.70
CA LEU A 56 8.22 11.27 -3.51
C LEU A 56 6.87 11.26 -4.24
N ASN A 57 5.98 12.10 -3.78
CA ASN A 57 4.63 12.23 -4.32
C ASN A 57 4.58 13.29 -5.41
N ASP A 58 3.70 13.11 -6.42
CA ASP A 58 3.32 14.19 -7.32
C ASP A 58 2.31 15.13 -6.64
N ASN A 59 2.02 16.28 -7.29
CA ASN A 59 1.04 17.25 -6.82
C ASN A 59 -0.31 17.13 -7.54
N SER A 60 -0.65 15.93 -8.03
CA SER A 60 -1.93 15.67 -8.69
C SER A 60 -3.07 15.53 -7.67
N SER A 61 -4.30 15.71 -8.12
CA SER A 61 -5.49 15.55 -7.26
C SER A 61 -5.69 14.11 -6.74
N LEU A 62 -5.18 13.13 -7.47
CA LEU A 62 -5.03 11.74 -7.04
C LEU A 62 -3.53 11.46 -6.97
N THR A 63 -2.95 11.78 -5.83
CA THR A 63 -1.50 11.72 -5.59
C THR A 63 -0.92 10.35 -5.91
N ASN A 64 0.07 10.34 -6.80
CA ASN A 64 0.86 9.16 -7.14
C ASN A 64 2.24 9.24 -6.50
N VAL A 65 2.79 8.10 -6.14
CA VAL A 65 4.19 7.99 -5.75
C VAL A 65 5.05 7.91 -7.01
N LEU A 66 5.96 8.87 -7.17
CA LEU A 66 6.90 8.90 -8.29
C LEU A 66 8.18 8.09 -7.99
N ALA A 67 8.59 8.06 -6.71
CA ALA A 67 9.75 7.29 -6.29
C ALA A 67 9.69 6.91 -4.80
N GLU A 68 10.36 5.81 -4.48
CA GLU A 68 10.74 5.41 -3.13
C GLU A 68 12.20 5.76 -2.91
N ILE A 69 12.50 6.44 -1.82
CA ILE A 69 13.84 6.98 -1.52
C ILE A 69 14.26 6.46 -0.15
N ASP A 70 15.51 6.01 -0.03
CA ASP A 70 16.09 5.58 1.23
C ASP A 70 16.49 6.75 2.14
N GLU A 71 17.00 6.44 3.32
CA GLU A 71 17.48 7.41 4.32
C GLU A 71 18.64 8.29 3.84
N ASN A 72 19.40 7.84 2.83
CA ASN A 72 20.54 8.56 2.25
C ASN A 72 20.13 9.44 1.06
N GLY A 73 18.84 9.42 0.68
CA GLY A 73 18.32 10.15 -0.48
C GLY A 73 18.51 9.41 -1.81
N THR A 74 18.84 8.11 -1.77
CA THR A 74 18.99 7.27 -2.98
C THR A 74 17.64 6.67 -3.37
N ALA A 75 17.30 6.72 -4.66
CA ALA A 75 16.09 6.10 -5.16
C ALA A 75 16.20 4.57 -5.11
N LYS A 76 15.32 3.93 -4.34
CA LYS A 76 15.15 2.47 -4.27
C LYS A 76 14.27 1.96 -5.40
N CYS A 77 13.28 2.76 -5.79
CA CYS A 77 12.36 2.47 -6.87
C CYS A 77 11.92 3.78 -7.53
N VAL A 78 11.79 3.78 -8.85
CA VAL A 78 11.20 4.88 -9.62
C VAL A 78 10.03 4.34 -10.40
N TYR A 79 8.92 5.08 -10.38
CA TYR A 79 7.68 4.71 -11.03
C TYR A 79 7.43 5.58 -12.27
N THR A 80 6.97 4.95 -13.35
CA THR A 80 6.46 5.65 -14.52
C THR A 80 4.95 5.62 -14.48
N ILE A 81 4.34 6.80 -14.47
CA ILE A 81 2.90 6.99 -14.40
C ILE A 81 2.38 7.42 -15.76
N GLY A 82 1.29 6.79 -16.22
CA GLY A 82 0.52 7.15 -17.39
C GLY A 82 -0.92 7.50 -16.99
N ALA A 83 -1.90 6.86 -17.61
CA ALA A 83 -3.28 6.85 -17.09
C ALA A 83 -3.35 6.06 -15.77
N ASP A 84 -2.55 4.98 -15.70
CA ASP A 84 -2.30 4.17 -14.52
C ASP A 84 -0.79 4.03 -14.32
N LEU A 85 -0.35 3.30 -13.32
CA LEU A 85 1.05 2.98 -13.10
C LEU A 85 1.55 2.05 -14.22
N VAL A 86 2.49 2.53 -15.03
CA VAL A 86 2.99 1.82 -16.23
C VAL A 86 4.10 0.84 -15.87
N SER A 87 5.13 1.32 -15.13
CA SER A 87 6.29 0.51 -14.79
C SER A 87 6.95 0.96 -13.50
N GLN A 88 7.75 0.07 -12.94
CA GLN A 88 8.71 0.39 -11.89
C GLN A 88 10.14 0.08 -12.39
N GLU A 89 11.10 0.89 -11.98
CA GLU A 89 12.51 0.60 -12.07
C GLU A 89 13.08 0.42 -10.67
N ARG A 90 13.56 -0.78 -10.36
CA ARG A 90 14.16 -1.13 -9.09
C ARG A 90 15.44 -1.92 -9.30
N ASN A 91 16.53 -1.48 -8.67
CA ASN A 91 17.86 -2.11 -8.82
C ASN A 91 18.32 -2.23 -10.29
N GLY A 92 18.02 -1.21 -11.12
CA GLY A 92 18.38 -1.18 -12.55
C GLY A 92 17.61 -2.18 -13.42
N ARG A 93 16.46 -2.68 -12.95
CA ARG A 93 15.56 -3.55 -13.70
C ARG A 93 14.19 -2.90 -13.82
N THR A 94 13.68 -2.87 -15.06
CA THR A 94 12.34 -2.37 -15.35
C THR A 94 11.34 -3.52 -15.34
N SER A 95 10.21 -3.31 -14.65
CA SER A 95 9.05 -4.20 -14.67
C SER A 95 7.82 -3.43 -15.06
N PHE A 96 7.05 -3.93 -16.03
CA PHE A 96 5.81 -3.34 -16.51
C PHE A 96 4.61 -3.99 -15.84
N TYR A 97 3.65 -3.18 -15.43
CA TYR A 97 2.44 -3.63 -14.74
C TYR A 97 1.39 -4.16 -15.72
N LEU A 98 0.81 -5.29 -15.38
CA LEU A 98 -0.29 -5.92 -16.11
C LEU A 98 -1.52 -5.92 -15.22
N TYR A 99 -2.65 -5.42 -15.75
CA TYR A 99 -3.88 -5.21 -15.01
C TYR A 99 -5.04 -6.08 -15.49
N ASP A 100 -5.96 -6.38 -14.58
CA ASP A 100 -7.28 -6.87 -14.95
C ASP A 100 -8.26 -5.70 -15.20
N GLY A 101 -9.52 -6.03 -15.55
CA GLY A 101 -10.58 -5.03 -15.77
C GLY A 101 -11.03 -4.29 -14.51
N HIS A 102 -10.55 -4.67 -13.33
CA HIS A 102 -10.83 -4.03 -12.04
C HIS A 102 -9.69 -3.08 -11.61
N GLY A 103 -8.62 -3.00 -12.40
CA GLY A 103 -7.44 -2.20 -12.08
C GLY A 103 -6.47 -2.89 -11.11
N SER A 104 -6.68 -4.17 -10.81
CA SER A 104 -5.75 -4.92 -9.98
C SER A 104 -4.54 -5.37 -10.78
N VAL A 105 -3.35 -5.28 -10.18
CA VAL A 105 -2.12 -5.81 -10.78
C VAL A 105 -2.18 -7.33 -10.77
N VAL A 106 -2.29 -7.95 -11.93
CA VAL A 106 -2.33 -9.42 -12.09
C VAL A 106 -1.00 -10.01 -12.53
N GLY A 107 -0.03 -9.19 -12.87
CA GLY A 107 1.32 -9.63 -13.19
C GLY A 107 2.29 -8.51 -13.44
N LEU A 108 3.56 -8.88 -13.55
CA LEU A 108 4.63 -8.02 -14.02
C LEU A 108 5.30 -8.67 -15.24
N ALA A 109 5.71 -7.84 -16.20
CA ALA A 109 6.49 -8.27 -17.36
C ALA A 109 7.82 -7.53 -17.39
N ASN A 110 8.87 -8.19 -17.87
CA ASN A 110 10.17 -7.57 -18.08
C ASN A 110 10.24 -6.81 -19.42
N GLU A 111 11.37 -6.16 -19.70
CA GLU A 111 11.61 -5.38 -20.90
C GLU A 111 11.49 -6.17 -22.22
N ASN A 112 11.59 -7.50 -22.17
CA ASN A 112 11.41 -8.38 -23.32
C ASN A 112 9.93 -8.82 -23.49
N GLY A 113 9.01 -8.31 -22.66
CA GLY A 113 7.60 -8.68 -22.68
C GLY A 113 7.28 -10.04 -22.03
N ALA A 114 8.27 -10.70 -21.42
CA ALA A 114 8.02 -11.94 -20.70
C ALA A 114 7.40 -11.67 -19.33
N VAL A 115 6.31 -12.36 -19.00
CA VAL A 115 5.69 -12.28 -17.68
C VAL A 115 6.61 -12.95 -16.66
N THR A 116 7.04 -12.20 -15.65
CA THR A 116 7.94 -12.65 -14.58
C THR A 116 7.22 -12.99 -13.31
N ASP A 117 6.14 -12.28 -13.02
CA ASP A 117 5.36 -12.41 -11.80
C ASP A 117 3.88 -12.43 -12.14
N THR A 118 3.11 -13.19 -11.34
CA THR A 118 1.65 -13.24 -11.47
C THR A 118 0.99 -13.16 -10.10
N TYR A 119 -0.21 -12.57 -10.05
CA TYR A 119 -1.00 -12.41 -8.82
C TYR A 119 -2.46 -12.75 -9.10
N SER A 120 -3.11 -13.35 -8.12
CA SER A 120 -4.57 -13.53 -8.14
C SER A 120 -5.16 -13.25 -6.77
N TYR A 121 -6.33 -12.65 -6.75
CA TYR A 121 -6.97 -12.14 -5.55
C TYR A 121 -8.39 -12.71 -5.40
N ASP A 122 -8.91 -12.71 -4.18
CA ASP A 122 -10.33 -12.80 -3.96
C ASP A 122 -11.04 -11.44 -4.16
N ALA A 123 -12.35 -11.41 -3.91
CA ALA A 123 -13.17 -10.21 -4.09
C ALA A 123 -12.79 -9.03 -3.13
N PHE A 124 -12.01 -9.29 -2.10
CA PHE A 124 -11.58 -8.28 -1.11
C PHE A 124 -10.08 -7.99 -1.15
N GLY A 125 -9.37 -8.52 -2.16
CA GLY A 125 -7.93 -8.26 -2.36
C GLY A 125 -7.01 -9.18 -1.57
N ASN A 126 -7.52 -10.25 -0.91
CA ASN A 126 -6.64 -11.26 -0.35
C ASN A 126 -5.89 -11.97 -1.46
N LEU A 127 -4.57 -12.03 -1.34
CA LEU A 127 -3.72 -12.72 -2.31
C LEU A 127 -3.92 -14.23 -2.20
N LEU A 128 -4.55 -14.82 -3.22
CA LEU A 128 -4.82 -16.27 -3.29
C LEU A 128 -3.60 -17.04 -3.81
N LYS A 129 -2.92 -16.47 -4.81
CA LYS A 129 -1.74 -17.08 -5.43
C LYS A 129 -0.83 -16.02 -6.02
N SER A 130 0.46 -16.24 -5.90
CA SER A 130 1.49 -15.46 -6.59
C SER A 130 2.60 -16.34 -7.10
N THR A 131 3.28 -15.86 -8.15
CA THR A 131 4.53 -16.42 -8.67
C THR A 131 5.52 -15.30 -8.88
N GLY A 132 6.80 -15.62 -9.06
CA GLY A 132 7.87 -14.64 -9.22
C GLY A 132 8.42 -14.17 -7.88
N SER A 133 9.35 -13.23 -7.94
CA SER A 133 10.06 -12.69 -6.78
C SER A 133 10.39 -11.21 -6.91
N THR A 134 9.79 -10.53 -7.88
CA THR A 134 9.98 -9.09 -8.04
C THR A 134 9.32 -8.35 -6.88
N GLU A 135 10.09 -7.51 -6.20
CA GLU A 135 9.56 -6.66 -5.14
C GLU A 135 8.54 -5.67 -5.74
N ASN A 136 7.29 -5.79 -5.28
CA ASN A 136 6.17 -4.99 -5.76
C ASN A 136 5.17 -4.76 -4.62
N CYS A 137 4.91 -3.48 -4.32
CA CYS A 137 3.90 -3.11 -3.33
C CYS A 137 2.53 -2.81 -3.97
N TYR A 138 2.44 -2.53 -5.27
CA TYR A 138 1.17 -2.24 -5.94
C TYR A 138 0.46 -3.53 -6.35
N ARG A 139 -0.76 -3.75 -5.83
CA ARG A 139 -1.48 -5.01 -6.01
C ARG A 139 -2.96 -4.80 -6.36
N TYR A 140 -3.86 -5.21 -5.50
CA TYR A 140 -5.31 -5.13 -5.71
C TYR A 140 -5.77 -3.69 -5.93
N CYS A 141 -6.59 -3.47 -6.95
CA CYS A 141 -7.04 -2.16 -7.41
C CYS A 141 -5.91 -1.17 -7.69
N GLY A 142 -4.67 -1.64 -7.96
CA GLY A 142 -3.51 -0.78 -8.17
C GLY A 142 -3.04 -0.03 -6.93
N GLU A 143 -3.44 -0.45 -5.74
CA GLU A 143 -3.12 0.24 -4.49
C GLU A 143 -1.93 -0.40 -3.76
N GLN A 144 -1.28 0.39 -2.90
CA GLN A 144 -0.11 -0.07 -2.14
C GLN A 144 -0.50 -1.04 -1.02
N PHE A 145 0.12 -2.20 -1.02
CA PHE A 145 -0.01 -3.21 0.02
C PHE A 145 1.17 -3.13 0.99
N ASP A 146 0.90 -2.98 2.26
CA ASP A 146 1.89 -3.03 3.34
C ASP A 146 1.99 -4.46 3.87
N GLU A 147 3.05 -5.18 3.47
CA GLU A 147 3.29 -6.60 3.79
C GLU A 147 3.27 -6.91 5.29
N THR A 148 3.80 -6.00 6.11
CA THR A 148 3.89 -6.19 7.56
C THR A 148 2.53 -6.20 8.22
N THR A 149 1.67 -5.26 7.82
CA THR A 149 0.34 -5.10 8.43
C THR A 149 -0.73 -5.91 7.74
N GLY A 150 -0.51 -6.31 6.47
CA GLY A 150 -1.51 -6.93 5.63
C GLY A 150 -2.60 -5.96 5.15
N LEU A 151 -2.33 -4.67 5.19
CA LEU A 151 -3.29 -3.63 4.85
C LEU A 151 -3.00 -3.02 3.47
N TYR A 152 -4.05 -2.64 2.75
CA TYR A 152 -3.94 -1.74 1.60
C TYR A 152 -4.03 -0.28 2.05
N TYR A 153 -3.11 0.55 1.58
CA TYR A 153 -3.15 1.99 1.76
C TYR A 153 -3.92 2.63 0.59
N LEU A 154 -5.11 3.14 0.89
CA LEU A 154 -5.99 3.82 -0.06
C LEU A 154 -6.01 5.33 0.22
N ARG A 155 -4.87 5.96 0.34
CA ARG A 155 -4.64 7.39 0.60
C ARG A 155 -5.34 7.90 1.86
N ALA A 156 -6.67 8.00 1.83
CA ALA A 156 -7.45 8.50 2.97
C ALA A 156 -7.47 7.51 4.14
N ARG A 157 -7.54 6.21 3.85
CA ARG A 157 -7.73 5.13 4.83
C ARG A 157 -6.93 3.89 4.47
N TYR A 158 -6.87 2.97 5.40
CA TYR A 158 -6.34 1.61 5.18
C TYR A 158 -7.47 0.59 5.19
N MET A 159 -7.38 -0.38 4.28
CA MET A 159 -8.31 -1.49 4.18
C MET A 159 -7.66 -2.78 4.67
N ASP A 160 -8.38 -3.50 5.53
CA ASP A 160 -8.06 -4.86 5.94
C ASP A 160 -8.75 -5.85 5.01
N THR A 161 -7.96 -6.59 4.25
CA THR A 161 -8.48 -7.57 3.29
C THR A 161 -9.16 -8.75 3.96
N SER A 162 -8.75 -9.11 5.18
CA SER A 162 -9.32 -10.23 5.94
C SER A 162 -10.77 -9.99 6.34
N THR A 163 -11.15 -8.72 6.52
CA THR A 163 -12.50 -8.31 6.87
C THR A 163 -13.25 -7.64 5.72
N GLY A 164 -12.53 -7.23 4.65
CA GLY A 164 -13.07 -6.45 3.54
C GLY A 164 -13.56 -5.07 3.97
N ARG A 165 -12.90 -4.46 4.97
CA ARG A 165 -13.33 -3.20 5.58
C ARG A 165 -12.18 -2.24 5.79
N PHE A 166 -12.51 -0.95 5.84
CA PHE A 166 -11.60 0.05 6.35
C PHE A 166 -11.37 -0.10 7.86
N ILE A 167 -10.14 0.11 8.31
CA ILE A 167 -9.78 0.03 9.75
C ILE A 167 -10.02 1.33 10.50
N SER A 168 -10.37 2.42 9.79
CA SER A 168 -10.74 3.71 10.38
C SER A 168 -12.05 4.23 9.79
N GLN A 169 -12.71 5.13 10.54
CA GLN A 169 -14.00 5.69 10.14
C GLN A 169 -13.85 6.59 8.91
N ASP A 170 -14.89 6.61 8.06
CA ASP A 170 -15.01 7.59 6.99
C ASP A 170 -15.26 8.99 7.59
N SER A 171 -14.53 9.98 7.10
CA SER A 171 -14.76 11.39 7.44
C SER A 171 -16.07 11.92 6.84
N TYR A 172 -16.56 11.29 5.75
CA TYR A 172 -17.86 11.63 5.18
C TYR A 172 -18.99 11.24 6.13
N ALA A 173 -19.85 12.20 6.48
CA ALA A 173 -20.92 11.98 7.45
C ALA A 173 -22.01 11.00 6.97
N GLY A 174 -22.11 10.82 5.65
CA GLY A 174 -23.16 10.03 5.01
C GLY A 174 -24.45 10.84 4.80
N SER A 175 -25.42 10.22 4.14
CA SER A 175 -26.74 10.82 3.87
C SER A 175 -27.85 9.88 4.32
N ILE A 176 -28.88 10.43 4.96
CA ILE A 176 -30.08 9.68 5.34
C ILE A 176 -30.88 9.20 4.11
N PHE A 177 -30.66 9.82 2.95
CA PHE A 177 -31.27 9.42 1.69
C PHE A 177 -30.47 8.33 0.95
N ASP A 178 -29.26 8.03 1.43
CA ASP A 178 -28.41 6.93 0.99
C ASP A 178 -27.91 6.17 2.23
N PRO A 179 -28.68 5.19 2.74
CA PRO A 179 -28.35 4.47 3.96
C PRO A 179 -27.00 3.74 3.95
N ILE A 180 -26.52 3.36 2.75
CA ILE A 180 -25.20 2.67 2.62
C ILE A 180 -24.07 3.64 3.00
N SER A 181 -24.20 4.92 2.65
CA SER A 181 -23.20 5.94 2.99
C SER A 181 -23.08 6.22 4.50
N LEU A 182 -24.04 5.78 5.31
CA LEU A 182 -23.96 5.88 6.77
C LEU A 182 -23.04 4.83 7.40
N HIS A 183 -22.66 3.81 6.66
CA HIS A 183 -21.75 2.76 7.12
C HIS A 183 -20.28 3.24 7.05
N LYS A 184 -19.71 3.58 8.19
CA LYS A 184 -18.40 4.25 8.31
C LYS A 184 -17.17 3.45 7.86
N TYR A 185 -17.29 2.14 7.76
CA TYR A 185 -16.19 1.20 7.51
C TYR A 185 -16.35 0.39 6.22
N LEU A 186 -17.38 0.68 5.42
CA LEU A 186 -17.63 -0.05 4.17
C LEU A 186 -16.58 0.34 3.12
N TYR A 187 -16.05 -0.70 2.42
CA TYR A 187 -15.19 -0.58 1.25
C TYR A 187 -16.02 -0.60 -0.03
#